data_d058c79e2fb7370a34b4d69cebe793ec
#
_entry.id   d058c79e2fb7370a34b4d69cebe793ec
#
_cell.length_a   1.000
_cell.length_b   1.000
_cell.length_c   1.000
_cell.angle_alpha   90.00
_cell.angle_beta   90.00
_cell.angle_gamma   90.00
#
_symmetry.space_group_name_H-M   'P 1'
#
loop_
_entity.id
_entity.type
_entity.pdbx_description
1 polymer ?
#
loop_
_entity_poly.entity_id
_entity_poly.type
_entity_poly.pdbx_seq_one_letter_code
_entity_poly.pdbx_strand_id
1 'polypeptide(L)'
;MLDIKFIRENPEIVKENIKKKFQEKKLVLVDEVIELDVKIRDLKQKGDNLRKERNDLSGKIGMLMREKKVEEANAIKAQVVEVNKELAGIEPAVEELQKELREKMLVIPNIIDPSVPIGEDDSCNVENEKYGEPFVPEYEIPYHADIVAALNGVDKEAAGRTSGNGFYYLMGDIARLHSAMLSYARDFMIDKGFTYCVPPFMIWSDVVSGVMSFEEMDAMMYKIEGEDLFLIGTSEHSMIGKFKGQIIPEKELPLTLTSYSPCFRKEVGAHGLEERGLYRVHQFEKQEMVVICKKEESMDWYNKMWSYTVEFFRSLDVPVRTLECCSGDLADLKVKSCDIEAWSPRQKKYFEVGSCSTLGDAQARRLGIKSKDENGTYLCHTLNNTVLATPRGLIAVLENNYNEDGSIRVPKALQLYMGGKELLTPKK
;
A
#
# COMPACT_ATOMS: atom_id res chain seq x y z
N MET A 1 -0.46 9.38 6.53
CA MET A 1 -0.48 10.19 7.78
C MET A 1 -0.80 11.62 7.41
N LEU A 2 -1.77 12.24 8.06
CA LEU A 2 -2.10 13.64 7.83
C LEU A 2 -1.01 14.60 8.36
N ASP A 3 -1.08 15.87 7.96
CA ASP A 3 -0.25 16.93 8.52
C ASP A 3 -0.83 17.39 9.86
N ILE A 4 -0.02 17.47 10.92
CA ILE A 4 -0.48 17.93 12.24
C ILE A 4 -1.00 19.38 12.19
N LYS A 5 -0.42 20.23 11.33
CA LYS A 5 -0.92 21.58 11.11
C LYS A 5 -2.32 21.56 10.52
N PHE A 6 -2.56 20.68 9.52
CA PHE A 6 -3.89 20.51 8.93
C PHE A 6 -4.92 20.04 9.96
N ILE A 7 -4.57 19.04 10.81
CA ILE A 7 -5.47 18.55 11.87
C ILE A 7 -5.81 19.68 12.85
N ARG A 8 -4.83 20.45 13.29
CA ARG A 8 -5.01 21.55 14.21
C ARG A 8 -5.88 22.67 13.65
N GLU A 9 -5.71 23.00 12.36
CA GLU A 9 -6.46 24.07 11.70
C GLU A 9 -7.86 23.62 11.27
N ASN A 10 -8.09 22.31 11.08
CA ASN A 10 -9.32 21.75 10.55
C ASN A 10 -9.80 20.49 11.31
N PRO A 11 -9.91 20.54 12.66
CA PRO A 11 -10.25 19.35 13.44
C PRO A 11 -11.61 18.75 13.07
N GLU A 12 -12.60 19.59 12.78
CA GLU A 12 -13.95 19.12 12.42
C GLU A 12 -13.98 18.41 11.07
N ILE A 13 -13.18 18.84 10.09
CA ILE A 13 -13.05 18.12 8.81
C ILE A 13 -12.48 16.72 9.03
N VAL A 14 -11.47 16.61 9.90
CA VAL A 14 -10.86 15.29 10.21
C VAL A 14 -11.85 14.40 10.96
N LYS A 15 -12.58 14.95 11.95
CA LYS A 15 -13.60 14.19 12.68
C LYS A 15 -14.75 13.74 11.78
N GLU A 16 -15.21 14.61 10.86
CA GLU A 16 -16.24 14.25 9.89
C GLU A 16 -15.76 13.13 8.94
N ASN A 17 -14.51 13.21 8.47
CA ASN A 17 -13.91 12.16 7.65
C ASN A 17 -13.83 10.80 8.39
N ILE A 18 -13.47 10.80 9.67
CA ILE A 18 -13.47 9.60 10.51
C ILE A 18 -14.87 8.98 10.60
N LYS A 19 -15.91 9.81 10.77
CA LYS A 19 -17.32 9.36 10.76
C LYS A 19 -17.73 8.81 9.41
N LYS A 20 -17.36 9.46 8.29
CA LYS A 20 -17.61 8.96 6.93
C LYS A 20 -16.98 7.61 6.67
N LYS A 21 -15.88 7.28 7.36
CA LYS A 21 -15.20 5.98 7.31
C LYS A 21 -15.71 4.97 8.36
N PHE A 22 -16.76 5.29 9.11
CA PHE A 22 -17.34 4.42 10.16
C PHE A 22 -16.32 4.00 11.23
N GLN A 23 -15.43 4.93 11.61
CA GLN A 23 -14.33 4.67 12.54
C GLN A 23 -14.43 5.56 13.79
N GLU A 24 -15.61 5.77 14.36
CA GLU A 24 -15.91 6.70 15.45
C GLU A 24 -15.01 6.53 16.67
N LYS A 25 -14.51 5.32 16.90
CA LYS A 25 -13.55 5.02 18.00
C LYS A 25 -12.26 5.85 17.87
N LYS A 26 -11.92 6.33 16.67
CA LYS A 26 -10.73 7.14 16.41
C LYS A 26 -10.96 8.65 16.60
N LEU A 27 -12.19 9.11 16.89
CA LEU A 27 -12.50 10.54 17.05
C LEU A 27 -11.68 11.20 18.16
N VAL A 28 -11.50 10.51 19.27
CA VAL A 28 -10.71 11.00 20.41
C VAL A 28 -9.26 11.31 20.06
N LEU A 29 -8.69 10.59 19.10
CA LEU A 29 -7.30 10.79 18.67
C LEU A 29 -7.07 12.20 18.08
N VAL A 30 -8.09 12.81 17.48
CA VAL A 30 -7.98 14.16 16.90
C VAL A 30 -7.66 15.18 17.98
N ASP A 31 -8.38 15.14 19.10
CA ASP A 31 -8.17 16.06 20.21
C ASP A 31 -6.83 15.74 20.92
N GLU A 32 -6.53 14.47 21.15
CA GLU A 32 -5.28 14.03 21.78
C GLU A 32 -4.03 14.47 21.00
N VAL A 33 -4.01 14.36 19.67
CA VAL A 33 -2.85 14.79 18.87
C VAL A 33 -2.70 16.31 18.87
N ILE A 34 -3.80 17.07 18.93
CA ILE A 34 -3.77 18.54 19.07
C ILE A 34 -3.18 18.93 20.43
N GLU A 35 -3.60 18.28 21.51
CA GLU A 35 -3.07 18.53 22.85
C GLU A 35 -1.57 18.21 22.93
N LEU A 36 -1.15 17.08 22.35
CA LEU A 36 0.26 16.70 22.30
C LEU A 36 1.09 17.71 21.49
N ASP A 37 0.59 18.18 20.34
CA ASP A 37 1.25 19.21 19.54
C ASP A 37 1.42 20.52 20.31
N VAL A 38 0.41 20.94 21.08
CA VAL A 38 0.51 22.11 21.98
C VAL A 38 1.62 21.92 23.00
N LYS A 39 1.61 20.80 23.74
CA LYS A 39 2.62 20.48 24.76
C LYS A 39 4.04 20.47 24.18
N ILE A 40 4.21 19.85 23.00
CA ILE A 40 5.52 19.80 22.32
C ILE A 40 6.00 21.20 21.94
N ARG A 41 5.12 22.03 21.41
CA ARG A 41 5.48 23.42 21.03
C ARG A 41 5.84 24.26 22.24
N ASP A 42 5.09 24.15 23.32
CA ASP A 42 5.35 24.88 24.57
C ASP A 42 6.70 24.46 25.17
N LEU A 43 6.99 23.16 25.22
CA LEU A 43 8.29 22.67 25.70
C LEU A 43 9.44 23.11 24.79
N LYS A 44 9.29 23.10 23.48
CA LYS A 44 10.30 23.60 22.54
C LYS A 44 10.55 25.11 22.76
N GLN A 45 9.47 25.90 22.89
CA GLN A 45 9.58 27.34 23.18
C GLN A 45 10.28 27.60 24.53
N LYS A 46 9.93 26.80 25.56
CA LYS A 46 10.63 26.88 26.87
C LYS A 46 12.13 26.57 26.70
N GLY A 47 12.45 25.50 25.95
CA GLY A 47 13.85 25.15 25.67
C GLY A 47 14.65 26.25 24.94
N ASP A 48 13.99 26.88 23.94
CA ASP A 48 14.63 27.99 23.21
C ASP A 48 14.84 29.21 24.09
N ASN A 49 13.90 29.55 24.98
CA ASN A 49 14.02 30.61 25.94
C ASN A 49 15.17 30.33 26.94
N LEU A 50 15.27 29.12 27.46
CA LEU A 50 16.36 28.71 28.36
C LEU A 50 17.73 28.70 27.66
N ARG A 51 17.81 28.30 26.41
CA ARG A 51 19.06 28.39 25.60
C ARG A 51 19.49 29.85 25.43
N LYS A 52 18.55 30.76 25.17
CA LYS A 52 18.82 32.20 25.09
C LYS A 52 19.34 32.73 26.45
N GLU A 53 18.62 32.42 27.53
CA GLU A 53 19.01 32.82 28.89
C GLU A 53 20.43 32.33 29.27
N ARG A 54 20.72 31.04 29.00
CA ARG A 54 22.06 30.46 29.20
C ARG A 54 23.16 31.23 28.45
N ASN A 55 22.89 31.59 27.19
CA ASN A 55 23.85 32.33 26.37
C ASN A 55 24.08 33.75 26.93
N ASP A 56 23.03 34.43 27.37
CA ASP A 56 23.11 35.76 27.99
C ASP A 56 23.88 35.72 29.33
N LEU A 57 23.60 34.74 30.18
CA LEU A 57 24.32 34.52 31.44
C LEU A 57 25.80 34.19 31.20
N SER A 58 26.09 33.36 30.18
CA SER A 58 27.48 33.02 29.82
C SER A 58 28.25 34.27 29.32
N GLY A 59 27.61 35.15 28.59
CA GLY A 59 28.17 36.44 28.19
C GLY A 59 28.49 37.34 29.38
N LYS A 60 27.59 37.41 30.38
CA LYS A 60 27.79 38.17 31.63
C LYS A 60 28.96 37.63 32.45
N ILE A 61 29.11 36.29 32.57
CA ILE A 61 30.24 35.66 33.23
C ILE A 61 31.57 36.13 32.59
N GLY A 62 31.64 36.14 31.26
CA GLY A 62 32.82 36.59 30.53
C GLY A 62 33.20 38.05 30.81
N MET A 63 32.22 38.95 30.94
CA MET A 63 32.43 40.36 31.31
C MET A 63 32.93 40.52 32.76
N LEU A 64 32.21 39.86 33.71
CA LEU A 64 32.56 39.95 35.12
C LEU A 64 33.96 39.37 35.43
N MET A 65 34.35 38.30 34.74
CA MET A 65 35.69 37.75 34.86
C MET A 65 36.77 38.70 34.34
N ARG A 66 36.52 39.47 33.29
CA ARG A 66 37.41 40.53 32.79
C ARG A 66 37.49 41.66 33.76
N GLU A 67 36.43 42.01 34.48
CA GLU A 67 36.36 43.02 35.51
C GLU A 67 36.92 42.55 36.88
N LYS A 68 37.37 41.27 36.97
CA LYS A 68 37.86 40.65 38.21
C LYS A 68 36.81 40.52 39.35
N LYS A 69 35.53 40.55 39.02
CA LYS A 69 34.40 40.38 39.94
C LYS A 69 34.02 38.88 40.09
N VAL A 70 34.91 38.14 40.74
CA VAL A 70 34.86 36.68 40.81
C VAL A 70 33.61 36.13 41.54
N GLU A 71 33.21 36.78 42.65
CA GLU A 71 32.07 36.38 43.46
C GLU A 71 30.74 36.51 42.65
N GLU A 72 30.54 37.62 41.96
CA GLU A 72 29.39 37.85 41.08
C GLU A 72 29.38 36.87 39.91
N ALA A 73 30.54 36.59 39.32
CA ALA A 73 30.66 35.58 38.26
C ALA A 73 30.30 34.17 38.75
N ASN A 74 30.66 33.79 39.98
CA ASN A 74 30.31 32.48 40.55
C ASN A 74 28.82 32.37 40.87
N ALA A 75 28.15 33.43 41.30
CA ALA A 75 26.69 33.44 41.47
C ALA A 75 25.95 33.20 40.14
N ILE A 76 26.40 33.83 39.04
CA ILE A 76 25.82 33.59 37.69
C ILE A 76 26.14 32.17 37.17
N LYS A 77 27.33 31.62 37.48
CA LYS A 77 27.63 30.21 37.14
C LYS A 77 26.65 29.25 37.78
N ALA A 78 26.22 29.48 39.03
CA ALA A 78 25.20 28.66 39.68
C ALA A 78 23.86 28.72 38.95
N GLN A 79 23.44 29.90 38.45
CA GLN A 79 22.24 30.04 37.59
C GLN A 79 22.38 29.26 36.30
N VAL A 80 23.53 29.31 35.63
CA VAL A 80 23.77 28.51 34.41
C VAL A 80 23.65 27.00 34.66
N VAL A 81 24.07 26.54 35.85
CA VAL A 81 23.90 25.11 36.23
C VAL A 81 22.43 24.74 36.34
N GLU A 82 21.59 25.57 36.95
CA GLU A 82 20.14 25.29 37.05
C GLU A 82 19.45 25.34 35.67
N VAL A 83 19.80 26.34 34.84
CA VAL A 83 19.27 26.40 33.44
C VAL A 83 19.69 25.16 32.65
N ASN A 84 20.91 24.68 32.77
CA ASN A 84 21.35 23.46 32.10
C ASN A 84 20.62 22.21 32.61
N LYS A 85 20.31 22.15 33.92
CA LYS A 85 19.54 21.05 34.50
C LYS A 85 18.11 21.01 33.97
N GLU A 86 17.44 22.18 33.82
CA GLU A 86 16.12 22.24 33.17
C GLU A 86 16.18 21.83 31.69
N LEU A 87 17.17 22.34 30.95
CA LEU A 87 17.37 21.98 29.55
C LEU A 87 17.58 20.48 29.34
N ALA A 88 18.36 19.83 30.23
CA ALA A 88 18.60 18.39 30.14
C ALA A 88 17.33 17.53 30.29
N GLY A 89 16.27 18.06 30.93
CA GLY A 89 14.98 17.39 31.05
C GLY A 89 14.02 17.63 29.86
N ILE A 90 14.22 18.73 29.11
CA ILE A 90 13.30 19.11 28.04
C ILE A 90 13.48 18.24 26.78
N GLU A 91 14.69 17.97 26.35
CA GLU A 91 14.95 17.20 25.12
C GLU A 91 14.36 15.78 25.18
N PRO A 92 14.61 14.98 26.24
CA PRO A 92 13.97 13.65 26.37
C PRO A 92 12.45 13.72 26.44
N ALA A 93 11.89 14.72 27.14
CA ALA A 93 10.43 14.89 27.23
C ALA A 93 9.80 15.21 25.86
N VAL A 94 10.48 16.04 25.06
CA VAL A 94 10.02 16.36 23.69
C VAL A 94 10.10 15.13 22.80
N GLU A 95 11.16 14.33 22.89
CA GLU A 95 11.32 13.10 22.11
C GLU A 95 10.22 12.08 22.44
N GLU A 96 9.91 11.88 23.72
CA GLU A 96 8.85 10.98 24.15
C GLU A 96 7.47 11.42 23.64
N LEU A 97 7.13 12.71 23.81
CA LEU A 97 5.87 13.26 23.32
C LEU A 97 5.78 13.22 21.77
N GLN A 98 6.90 13.44 21.07
CA GLN A 98 6.92 13.33 19.60
C GLN A 98 6.71 11.89 19.13
N LYS A 99 7.23 10.90 19.87
CA LYS A 99 6.98 9.49 19.59
C LYS A 99 5.50 9.16 19.80
N GLU A 100 4.91 9.55 20.92
CA GLU A 100 3.49 9.35 21.20
C GLU A 100 2.60 10.03 20.14
N LEU A 101 2.92 11.29 19.81
CA LEU A 101 2.21 12.02 18.74
C LEU A 101 2.26 11.26 17.42
N ARG A 102 3.44 10.78 17.04
CA ARG A 102 3.61 10.03 15.79
C ARG A 102 2.79 8.74 15.79
N GLU A 103 2.79 7.98 16.86
CA GLU A 103 2.03 6.73 16.99
C GLU A 103 0.52 6.98 16.80
N LYS A 104 -0.04 7.99 17.48
CA LYS A 104 -1.45 8.37 17.34
C LYS A 104 -1.78 8.91 15.93
N MET A 105 -0.90 9.72 15.35
CA MET A 105 -1.04 10.26 13.99
C MET A 105 -1.06 9.17 12.92
N LEU A 106 -0.35 8.06 13.13
CA LEU A 106 -0.33 6.92 12.19
C LEU A 106 -1.65 6.15 12.16
N VAL A 107 -2.49 6.28 13.19
CA VAL A 107 -3.80 5.62 13.30
C VAL A 107 -4.94 6.47 12.71
N ILE A 108 -4.77 7.79 12.64
CA ILE A 108 -5.77 8.68 12.03
C ILE A 108 -5.82 8.43 10.52
N PRO A 109 -7.01 8.11 9.94
CA PRO A 109 -7.14 7.82 8.52
C PRO A 109 -6.90 9.06 7.66
N ASN A 110 -6.49 8.83 6.41
CA ASN A 110 -6.34 9.87 5.40
C ASN A 110 -7.71 10.47 5.04
N ILE A 111 -7.73 11.70 4.54
CA ILE A 111 -8.95 12.34 4.03
C ILE A 111 -9.32 11.67 2.71
N ILE A 112 -10.55 11.20 2.62
CA ILE A 112 -11.09 10.60 1.38
C ILE A 112 -11.43 11.69 0.35
N ASP A 113 -11.34 11.32 -0.93
CA ASP A 113 -11.77 12.21 -2.01
C ASP A 113 -13.28 12.49 -1.93
N PRO A 114 -13.74 13.72 -2.22
CA PRO A 114 -15.16 14.05 -2.17
C PRO A 114 -16.07 13.19 -3.07
N SER A 115 -15.52 12.55 -4.10
CA SER A 115 -16.26 11.67 -5.01
C SER A 115 -16.44 10.24 -4.50
N VAL A 116 -15.80 9.89 -3.37
CA VAL A 116 -15.92 8.54 -2.77
C VAL A 116 -17.35 8.32 -2.26
N PRO A 117 -18.03 7.24 -2.66
CA PRO A 117 -19.36 6.92 -2.15
C PRO A 117 -19.29 6.63 -0.65
N ILE A 118 -20.32 7.09 0.09
CA ILE A 118 -20.41 6.85 1.53
C ILE A 118 -21.14 5.53 1.77
N GLY A 119 -20.50 4.61 2.47
CA GLY A 119 -21.03 3.29 2.79
C GLY A 119 -20.21 2.61 3.86
N GLU A 120 -20.82 1.67 4.60
CA GLU A 120 -20.22 1.06 5.79
C GLU A 120 -19.19 -0.03 5.44
N ASP A 121 -19.46 -0.82 4.39
CA ASP A 121 -18.64 -1.95 3.97
C ASP A 121 -18.68 -2.17 2.44
N ASP A 122 -18.01 -3.21 1.95
CA ASP A 122 -17.88 -3.56 0.53
C ASP A 122 -19.22 -3.76 -0.21
N SER A 123 -20.31 -4.06 0.49
CA SER A 123 -21.65 -4.17 -0.10
C SER A 123 -22.19 -2.83 -0.61
N CYS A 124 -21.60 -1.73 -0.15
CA CYS A 124 -21.94 -0.36 -0.54
C CYS A 124 -21.06 0.17 -1.70
N ASN A 125 -20.14 -0.65 -2.22
CA ASN A 125 -19.31 -0.29 -3.36
C ASN A 125 -20.17 -0.07 -4.61
N VAL A 126 -19.80 0.89 -5.45
CA VAL A 126 -20.61 1.33 -6.58
C VAL A 126 -20.00 0.85 -7.89
N GLU A 127 -20.80 0.09 -8.68
CA GLU A 127 -20.41 -0.30 -10.03
C GLU A 127 -20.37 0.95 -10.94
N ASN A 128 -19.19 1.20 -11.56
CA ASN A 128 -19.02 2.30 -12.48
C ASN A 128 -19.34 1.88 -13.92
N GLU A 129 -18.65 0.85 -14.42
CA GLU A 129 -18.77 0.44 -15.83
C GLU A 129 -18.39 -1.03 -16.01
N LYS A 130 -19.01 -1.66 -17.04
CA LYS A 130 -18.69 -3.01 -17.51
C LYS A 130 -17.97 -2.97 -18.85
N TYR A 131 -16.98 -3.81 -19.02
CA TYR A 131 -16.16 -3.93 -20.21
C TYR A 131 -16.21 -5.35 -20.74
N GLY A 132 -16.81 -5.51 -21.90
CA GLY A 132 -17.10 -6.80 -22.54
C GLY A 132 -18.36 -7.46 -22.02
N GLU A 133 -18.91 -8.33 -22.87
CA GLU A 133 -20.17 -9.01 -22.59
C GLU A 133 -19.94 -10.25 -21.72
N PRO A 134 -20.58 -10.36 -20.55
CA PRO A 134 -20.57 -11.57 -19.74
C PRO A 134 -21.20 -12.72 -20.52
N PHE A 135 -20.49 -13.82 -20.64
CA PHE A 135 -20.96 -15.02 -21.30
C PHE A 135 -21.18 -16.15 -20.27
N VAL A 136 -22.28 -16.90 -20.43
CA VAL A 136 -22.55 -18.11 -19.65
C VAL A 136 -22.83 -19.22 -20.67
N PRO A 137 -21.97 -20.26 -20.76
CA PRO A 137 -22.17 -21.37 -21.67
C PRO A 137 -23.36 -22.22 -21.23
N GLU A 138 -23.89 -23.05 -22.16
CA GLU A 138 -24.96 -24.00 -21.88
C GLU A 138 -24.47 -25.22 -21.08
N TYR A 139 -23.15 -25.48 -21.09
CA TYR A 139 -22.50 -26.54 -20.30
C TYR A 139 -22.01 -26.03 -18.95
N GLU A 140 -21.84 -26.94 -18.01
CA GLU A 140 -21.35 -26.64 -16.67
C GLU A 140 -19.84 -26.45 -16.70
N ILE A 141 -19.36 -25.35 -16.09
CA ILE A 141 -17.94 -25.11 -15.84
C ILE A 141 -17.60 -25.67 -14.46
N PRO A 142 -16.65 -26.62 -14.35
CA PRO A 142 -16.24 -27.17 -13.07
C PRO A 142 -15.58 -26.12 -12.17
N TYR A 143 -15.46 -26.44 -10.90
CA TYR A 143 -14.68 -25.61 -9.98
C TYR A 143 -13.22 -25.51 -10.45
N HIS A 144 -12.61 -24.33 -10.33
CA HIS A 144 -11.26 -24.11 -10.89
C HIS A 144 -10.22 -25.12 -10.38
N ALA A 145 -10.33 -25.60 -9.12
CA ALA A 145 -9.45 -26.63 -8.61
C ALA A 145 -9.60 -27.97 -9.39
N ASP A 146 -10.81 -28.32 -9.80
CA ASP A 146 -11.07 -29.52 -10.59
C ASP A 146 -10.55 -29.36 -12.03
N ILE A 147 -10.69 -28.15 -12.60
CA ILE A 147 -10.12 -27.82 -13.93
C ILE A 147 -8.61 -28.04 -13.93
N VAL A 148 -7.89 -27.43 -12.95
CA VAL A 148 -6.42 -27.56 -12.89
C VAL A 148 -5.99 -28.98 -12.55
N ALA A 149 -6.77 -29.74 -11.76
CA ALA A 149 -6.51 -31.15 -11.45
C ALA A 149 -6.66 -32.04 -12.69
N ALA A 150 -7.71 -31.84 -13.50
CA ALA A 150 -7.93 -32.58 -14.76
C ALA A 150 -6.78 -32.38 -15.78
N LEU A 151 -6.08 -31.25 -15.71
CA LEU A 151 -4.90 -30.93 -16.51
C LEU A 151 -3.58 -31.39 -15.86
N ASN A 152 -3.62 -32.13 -14.73
CA ASN A 152 -2.46 -32.45 -13.89
C ASN A 152 -1.61 -31.17 -13.56
N GLY A 153 -2.29 -30.05 -13.36
CA GLY A 153 -1.69 -28.74 -13.24
C GLY A 153 -1.45 -28.27 -11.81
N VAL A 154 -1.84 -29.04 -10.80
CA VAL A 154 -1.68 -28.71 -9.39
C VAL A 154 -1.38 -29.94 -8.54
N ASP A 155 -0.51 -29.78 -7.52
CA ASP A 155 -0.31 -30.76 -6.45
C ASP A 155 -0.49 -30.10 -5.09
N LYS A 156 -1.68 -30.19 -4.52
CA LYS A 156 -2.04 -29.64 -3.22
C LYS A 156 -1.62 -30.58 -2.08
N GLU A 157 -1.57 -31.88 -2.31
CA GLU A 157 -1.13 -32.84 -1.29
C GLU A 157 0.35 -32.66 -0.96
N ALA A 158 1.21 -32.49 -1.98
CA ALA A 158 2.60 -32.17 -1.77
C ALA A 158 2.78 -30.82 -1.06
N ALA A 159 1.99 -29.80 -1.44
CA ALA A 159 2.01 -28.51 -0.77
C ALA A 159 1.60 -28.62 0.71
N GLY A 160 0.58 -29.42 1.01
CA GLY A 160 0.16 -29.71 2.39
C GLY A 160 1.25 -30.35 3.23
N ARG A 161 2.03 -31.28 2.64
CA ARG A 161 3.17 -31.93 3.31
C ARG A 161 4.37 -31.03 3.50
N THR A 162 4.56 -30.05 2.58
CA THR A 162 5.76 -29.18 2.57
C THR A 162 5.56 -27.91 3.38
N SER A 163 4.40 -27.27 3.25
CA SER A 163 4.17 -25.90 3.75
C SER A 163 2.84 -25.72 4.48
N GLY A 164 1.96 -26.73 4.43
CA GLY A 164 0.63 -26.67 5.02
C GLY A 164 -0.46 -26.19 4.03
N ASN A 165 -1.63 -25.89 4.57
CA ASN A 165 -2.76 -25.39 3.79
C ASN A 165 -2.49 -23.96 3.29
N GLY A 166 -3.16 -23.55 2.20
CA GLY A 166 -2.98 -22.21 1.61
C GLY A 166 -1.74 -22.07 0.73
N PHE A 167 -1.05 -23.19 0.44
CA PHE A 167 0.04 -23.26 -0.53
C PHE A 167 -0.31 -24.21 -1.68
N TYR A 168 0.46 -24.15 -2.77
CA TYR A 168 0.23 -24.96 -3.96
C TYR A 168 1.54 -25.22 -4.71
N TYR A 169 1.59 -26.34 -5.43
CA TYR A 169 2.52 -26.51 -6.55
C TYR A 169 1.70 -26.38 -7.83
N LEU A 170 2.09 -25.49 -8.74
CA LEU A 170 1.61 -25.51 -10.12
C LEU A 170 2.51 -26.38 -10.96
N MET A 171 1.92 -27.12 -11.90
CA MET A 171 2.60 -28.16 -12.67
C MET A 171 2.30 -28.03 -14.18
N GLY A 172 3.22 -28.51 -15.00
CA GLY A 172 2.98 -28.70 -16.43
C GLY A 172 2.51 -27.44 -17.17
N ASP A 173 1.47 -27.61 -17.98
CA ASP A 173 0.93 -26.51 -18.79
C ASP A 173 0.25 -25.42 -17.97
N ILE A 174 -0.29 -25.73 -16.80
CA ILE A 174 -0.84 -24.72 -15.88
C ILE A 174 0.25 -23.84 -15.30
N ALA A 175 1.38 -24.41 -14.87
CA ALA A 175 2.54 -23.62 -14.41
C ALA A 175 3.10 -22.75 -15.54
N ARG A 176 3.10 -23.28 -16.78
CA ARG A 176 3.52 -22.51 -17.95
C ARG A 176 2.55 -21.36 -18.25
N LEU A 177 1.23 -21.61 -18.19
CA LEU A 177 0.20 -20.57 -18.40
C LEU A 177 0.34 -19.46 -17.35
N HIS A 178 0.51 -19.82 -16.08
CA HIS A 178 0.76 -18.89 -14.99
C HIS A 178 2.00 -18.00 -15.28
N SER A 179 3.13 -18.59 -15.67
CA SER A 179 4.34 -17.85 -16.03
C SER A 179 4.15 -17.01 -17.30
N ALA A 180 3.39 -17.49 -18.28
CA ALA A 180 3.06 -16.77 -19.49
C ALA A 180 2.25 -15.50 -19.19
N MET A 181 1.25 -15.60 -18.30
CA MET A 181 0.44 -14.46 -17.88
C MET A 181 1.29 -13.37 -17.20
N LEU A 182 2.21 -13.75 -16.30
CA LEU A 182 3.12 -12.82 -15.63
C LEU A 182 4.11 -12.18 -16.61
N SER A 183 4.65 -12.95 -17.55
CA SER A 183 5.55 -12.44 -18.57
C SER A 183 4.84 -11.44 -19.50
N TYR A 184 3.61 -11.76 -19.91
CA TYR A 184 2.78 -10.86 -20.70
C TYR A 184 2.42 -9.60 -19.91
N ALA A 185 2.03 -9.71 -18.64
CA ALA A 185 1.72 -8.55 -17.81
C ALA A 185 2.91 -7.60 -17.64
N ARG A 186 4.13 -8.14 -17.49
CA ARG A 186 5.37 -7.37 -17.47
C ARG A 186 5.57 -6.60 -18.78
N ASP A 187 5.53 -7.30 -19.91
CA ASP A 187 5.79 -6.71 -21.23
C ASP A 187 4.70 -5.69 -21.58
N PHE A 188 3.44 -5.97 -21.27
CA PHE A 188 2.32 -5.05 -21.39
C PHE A 188 2.58 -3.72 -20.66
N MET A 189 3.11 -3.76 -19.45
CA MET A 189 3.41 -2.54 -18.69
C MET A 189 4.65 -1.81 -19.20
N ILE A 190 5.65 -2.54 -19.70
CA ILE A 190 6.80 -1.91 -20.38
C ILE A 190 6.33 -1.15 -21.64
N ASP A 191 5.42 -1.73 -22.41
CA ASP A 191 4.83 -1.09 -23.59
C ASP A 191 3.99 0.15 -23.25
N LYS A 192 3.42 0.20 -22.03
CA LYS A 192 2.77 1.41 -21.47
C LYS A 192 3.76 2.48 -20.98
N GLY A 193 5.06 2.25 -21.10
CA GLY A 193 6.12 3.18 -20.70
C GLY A 193 6.54 3.10 -19.24
N PHE A 194 6.15 2.03 -18.52
CA PHE A 194 6.60 1.82 -17.14
C PHE A 194 8.00 1.21 -17.08
N THR A 195 8.82 1.71 -16.18
CA THR A 195 10.14 1.15 -15.92
C THR A 195 10.00 -0.13 -15.10
N TYR A 196 10.41 -1.26 -15.68
CA TYR A 196 10.42 -2.54 -14.97
C TYR A 196 11.58 -2.61 -13.98
N CYS A 197 11.28 -3.02 -12.75
CA CYS A 197 12.28 -3.26 -11.72
C CYS A 197 12.01 -4.56 -10.95
N VAL A 198 13.08 -5.15 -10.43
CA VAL A 198 13.02 -6.29 -9.50
C VAL A 198 13.45 -5.77 -8.13
N PRO A 199 12.53 -5.60 -7.18
CA PRO A 199 12.82 -5.03 -5.88
C PRO A 199 13.26 -6.10 -4.87
N PRO A 200 13.81 -5.71 -3.70
CA PRO A 200 13.93 -6.61 -2.56
C PRO A 200 12.57 -7.14 -2.10
N PHE A 201 12.49 -8.41 -1.72
CA PHE A 201 11.26 -9.04 -1.23
C PHE A 201 11.16 -9.07 0.30
N MET A 202 12.16 -8.51 0.97
CA MET A 202 12.18 -8.28 2.42
C MET A 202 12.47 -6.80 2.66
N ILE A 203 11.73 -6.19 3.58
CA ILE A 203 11.81 -4.75 3.87
C ILE A 203 11.82 -4.50 5.38
N TRP A 204 12.38 -3.39 5.80
CA TRP A 204 12.47 -2.97 7.19
C TRP A 204 11.11 -2.56 7.75
N SER A 205 10.93 -2.71 9.07
CA SER A 205 9.69 -2.33 9.78
C SER A 205 9.26 -0.88 9.54
N ASP A 206 10.21 0.04 9.44
CA ASP A 206 9.92 1.45 9.21
C ASP A 206 9.44 1.73 7.78
N VAL A 207 9.84 0.91 6.78
CA VAL A 207 9.27 0.94 5.44
C VAL A 207 7.85 0.40 5.47
N VAL A 208 7.62 -0.75 6.15
CA VAL A 208 6.27 -1.32 6.31
C VAL A 208 5.31 -0.30 6.91
N SER A 209 5.67 0.31 8.04
CA SER A 209 4.84 1.34 8.71
C SER A 209 4.65 2.60 7.87
N GLY A 210 5.53 2.82 6.89
CA GLY A 210 5.42 3.90 5.92
C GLY A 210 4.36 3.67 4.85
N VAL A 211 4.13 2.42 4.45
CA VAL A 211 3.28 2.07 3.29
C VAL A 211 1.91 1.51 3.67
N MET A 212 1.70 1.06 4.91
CA MET A 212 0.42 0.51 5.38
C MET A 212 0.12 0.91 6.82
N SER A 213 -1.07 0.59 7.32
CA SER A 213 -1.45 0.76 8.72
C SER A 213 -0.85 -0.34 9.61
N PHE A 214 -0.81 -0.12 10.92
CA PHE A 214 -0.36 -1.14 11.87
C PHE A 214 -1.30 -2.35 11.90
N GLU A 215 -2.60 -2.12 11.77
CA GLU A 215 -3.61 -3.18 11.72
C GLU A 215 -3.41 -4.09 10.51
N GLU A 216 -3.20 -3.49 9.33
CA GLU A 216 -2.88 -4.26 8.11
C GLU A 216 -1.55 -5.00 8.24
N MET A 217 -0.53 -4.39 8.86
CA MET A 217 0.76 -5.03 9.08
C MET A 217 0.64 -6.30 9.91
N ASP A 218 -0.05 -6.25 11.04
CA ASP A 218 -0.22 -7.39 11.94
C ASP A 218 -1.05 -8.50 11.30
N ALA A 219 -2.10 -8.15 10.57
CA ALA A 219 -2.98 -9.10 9.89
C ALA A 219 -2.35 -9.77 8.68
N MET A 220 -1.46 -9.06 7.97
CA MET A 220 -0.98 -9.47 6.64
C MET A 220 0.47 -9.98 6.64
N MET A 221 1.39 -9.31 7.35
CA MET A 221 2.82 -9.43 7.10
C MET A 221 3.48 -10.57 7.88
N TYR A 222 4.35 -11.36 7.21
CA TYR A 222 5.28 -12.28 7.85
C TYR A 222 6.54 -11.55 8.29
N LYS A 223 6.89 -11.66 9.56
CA LYS A 223 8.13 -11.12 10.15
C LYS A 223 9.21 -12.20 10.17
N ILE A 224 10.44 -11.83 9.87
CA ILE A 224 11.60 -12.70 10.01
C ILE A 224 12.01 -12.70 11.49
N GLU A 225 12.12 -13.91 12.08
CA GLU A 225 12.53 -14.05 13.46
C GLU A 225 13.98 -13.63 13.67
N GLY A 226 14.23 -12.83 14.69
CA GLY A 226 15.57 -12.35 15.04
C GLY A 226 16.07 -11.15 14.21
N GLU A 227 15.29 -10.69 13.22
CA GLU A 227 15.67 -9.58 12.35
C GLU A 227 14.55 -8.52 12.26
N ASP A 228 14.91 -7.29 11.93
CA ASP A 228 13.94 -6.24 11.65
C ASP A 228 13.54 -6.24 10.17
N LEU A 229 13.14 -7.42 9.67
CA LEU A 229 12.73 -7.63 8.29
C LEU A 229 11.36 -8.29 8.21
N PHE A 230 10.61 -7.92 7.17
CA PHE A 230 9.29 -8.46 6.84
C PHE A 230 9.27 -8.89 5.37
N LEU A 231 8.64 -10.04 5.10
CA LEU A 231 8.33 -10.44 3.72
C LEU A 231 7.25 -9.51 3.15
N ILE A 232 7.41 -9.08 1.90
CA ILE A 232 6.45 -8.19 1.26
C ILE A 232 5.12 -8.88 0.95
N GLY A 233 4.01 -8.18 1.16
CA GLY A 233 2.67 -8.59 0.69
C GLY A 233 2.36 -8.11 -0.74
N THR A 234 3.21 -7.24 -1.28
CA THR A 234 3.15 -6.65 -2.64
C THR A 234 4.47 -5.93 -2.94
N SER A 235 4.88 -5.90 -4.20
CA SER A 235 6.06 -5.12 -4.62
C SER A 235 5.88 -3.60 -4.47
N GLU A 236 4.65 -3.10 -4.35
CA GLU A 236 4.39 -1.70 -3.98
C GLU A 236 5.23 -1.27 -2.78
N HIS A 237 5.26 -2.10 -1.74
CA HIS A 237 5.97 -1.78 -0.50
C HIS A 237 7.45 -1.45 -0.75
N SER A 238 8.12 -2.29 -1.52
CA SER A 238 9.54 -2.10 -1.85
C SER A 238 9.76 -0.98 -2.86
N MET A 239 8.87 -0.85 -3.86
CA MET A 239 8.98 0.19 -4.87
C MET A 239 8.82 1.59 -4.28
N ILE A 240 7.87 1.77 -3.36
CA ILE A 240 7.70 3.04 -2.62
C ILE A 240 8.86 3.22 -1.64
N GLY A 241 9.25 2.17 -0.91
CA GLY A 241 10.37 2.18 0.04
C GLY A 241 11.70 2.58 -0.59
N LYS A 242 11.92 2.31 -1.88
CA LYS A 242 13.09 2.76 -2.67
C LYS A 242 13.36 4.26 -2.53
N PHE A 243 12.32 5.06 -2.38
CA PHE A 243 12.41 6.53 -2.35
C PHE A 243 12.38 7.11 -0.94
N LYS A 244 12.46 6.29 0.11
CA LYS A 244 12.50 6.75 1.51
C LYS A 244 13.59 7.79 1.71
N GLY A 245 13.21 8.96 2.25
CA GLY A 245 14.11 10.07 2.53
C GLY A 245 14.66 10.82 1.31
N GLN A 246 14.17 10.51 0.10
CA GLN A 246 14.67 11.11 -1.14
C GLN A 246 13.97 12.42 -1.47
N ILE A 247 14.73 13.33 -2.07
CA ILE A 247 14.20 14.51 -2.76
C ILE A 247 14.38 14.26 -4.26
N ILE A 248 13.28 13.90 -4.92
CA ILE A 248 13.24 13.56 -6.34
C ILE A 248 13.28 14.86 -7.15
N PRO A 249 14.18 15.01 -8.14
CA PRO A 249 14.16 16.15 -9.03
C PRO A 249 12.81 16.23 -9.77
N GLU A 250 12.18 17.40 -9.80
CA GLU A 250 10.85 17.58 -10.41
C GLU A 250 10.77 17.10 -11.86
N LYS A 251 11.85 17.30 -12.62
CA LYS A 251 11.94 16.85 -14.03
C LYS A 251 11.88 15.33 -14.22
N GLU A 252 12.06 14.56 -13.16
CA GLU A 252 11.95 13.09 -13.17
C GLU A 252 10.53 12.60 -12.87
N LEU A 253 9.65 13.49 -12.41
CA LEU A 253 8.24 13.16 -12.18
C LEU A 253 7.44 13.28 -13.49
N PRO A 254 6.45 12.41 -13.73
CA PRO A 254 6.08 11.28 -12.86
C PRO A 254 7.04 10.10 -12.99
N LEU A 255 7.33 9.42 -11.89
CA LEU A 255 8.02 8.14 -11.90
C LEU A 255 6.98 7.02 -12.05
N THR A 256 7.12 6.23 -13.10
CA THR A 256 6.24 5.10 -13.41
C THR A 256 7.03 3.80 -13.32
N LEU A 257 6.72 2.98 -12.31
CA LEU A 257 7.41 1.74 -12.03
C LEU A 257 6.46 0.55 -12.13
N THR A 258 6.95 -0.56 -12.66
CA THR A 258 6.24 -1.84 -12.63
C THR A 258 7.17 -2.94 -12.15
N SER A 259 6.62 -3.92 -11.44
CA SER A 259 7.40 -4.98 -10.82
C SER A 259 6.64 -6.28 -10.73
N TYR A 260 7.32 -7.36 -11.05
CA TYR A 260 6.95 -8.70 -10.61
C TYR A 260 7.49 -8.97 -9.21
N SER A 261 6.69 -9.59 -8.36
CA SER A 261 7.17 -10.15 -7.10
C SER A 261 6.34 -11.34 -6.64
N PRO A 262 6.94 -12.29 -5.88
CA PRO A 262 6.17 -13.08 -4.94
C PRO A 262 5.57 -12.16 -3.87
N CYS A 263 4.40 -12.55 -3.38
CA CYS A 263 3.67 -11.86 -2.33
C CYS A 263 3.35 -12.85 -1.23
N PHE A 264 3.57 -12.46 0.02
CA PHE A 264 3.37 -13.32 1.19
C PHE A 264 2.36 -12.67 2.12
N ARG A 265 1.23 -13.37 2.39
CA ARG A 265 0.17 -12.85 3.25
C ARG A 265 -0.31 -13.91 4.22
N LYS A 266 -0.51 -13.53 5.48
CA LYS A 266 -1.03 -14.42 6.54
C LYS A 266 -2.49 -14.81 6.31
N GLU A 267 -3.25 -14.02 5.54
CA GLU A 267 -4.68 -14.23 5.27
C GLU A 267 -5.50 -14.52 6.55
N VAL A 268 -5.23 -13.78 7.62
CA VAL A 268 -5.88 -13.95 8.93
C VAL A 268 -7.36 -13.62 8.81
N GLY A 269 -8.23 -14.53 9.30
CA GLY A 269 -9.70 -14.34 9.31
C GLY A 269 -10.42 -14.78 8.03
N ALA A 270 -9.71 -15.28 7.04
CA ALA A 270 -10.33 -15.84 5.83
C ALA A 270 -10.80 -17.28 6.08
N HIS A 271 -12.11 -17.49 6.20
CA HIS A 271 -12.73 -18.82 6.35
C HIS A 271 -13.80 -19.03 5.27
N GLY A 272 -13.88 -20.22 4.67
CA GLY A 272 -14.97 -20.59 3.77
C GLY A 272 -14.63 -21.56 2.63
N LEU A 273 -15.58 -21.74 1.70
CA LEU A 273 -15.49 -22.63 0.53
C LEU A 273 -14.30 -22.33 -0.40
N GLU A 274 -13.79 -21.11 -0.37
CA GLU A 274 -12.68 -20.65 -1.22
C GLU A 274 -11.32 -21.19 -0.75
N GLU A 275 -11.23 -21.74 0.47
CA GLU A 275 -9.99 -22.36 0.98
C GLU A 275 -9.57 -23.62 0.21
N ARG A 276 -10.53 -24.33 -0.44
CA ARG A 276 -10.22 -25.54 -1.21
C ARG A 276 -9.51 -25.25 -2.53
N GLY A 277 -9.63 -24.03 -3.05
CA GLY A 277 -9.11 -23.64 -4.36
C GLY A 277 -7.75 -22.97 -4.31
N LEU A 278 -7.53 -22.14 -5.31
CA LEU A 278 -6.37 -21.27 -5.48
C LEU A 278 -6.71 -19.79 -5.20
N TYR A 279 -7.90 -19.49 -4.70
CA TYR A 279 -8.40 -18.10 -4.60
C TYR A 279 -7.75 -17.32 -3.46
N ARG A 280 -7.61 -17.94 -2.26
CA ARG A 280 -6.91 -17.38 -1.11
C ARG A 280 -5.75 -18.27 -0.72
N VAL A 281 -4.55 -17.70 -0.79
CA VAL A 281 -3.30 -18.43 -0.58
C VAL A 281 -2.29 -17.55 0.14
N HIS A 282 -1.39 -18.17 0.92
CA HIS A 282 -0.37 -17.46 1.69
C HIS A 282 0.78 -16.95 0.83
N GLN A 283 0.97 -17.57 -0.34
CA GLN A 283 1.98 -17.17 -1.31
C GLN A 283 1.35 -17.12 -2.71
N PHE A 284 1.55 -16.01 -3.41
CA PHE A 284 1.14 -15.82 -4.80
C PHE A 284 2.11 -14.87 -5.50
N GLU A 285 1.91 -14.65 -6.79
CA GLU A 285 2.75 -13.75 -7.57
C GLU A 285 1.92 -12.62 -8.16
N LYS A 286 2.53 -11.45 -8.24
CA LYS A 286 1.85 -10.25 -8.69
C LYS A 286 2.76 -9.41 -9.60
N GLN A 287 2.18 -8.92 -10.69
CA GLN A 287 2.69 -7.78 -11.44
C GLN A 287 1.96 -6.54 -10.97
N GLU A 288 2.71 -5.60 -10.45
CA GLU A 288 2.23 -4.35 -9.85
C GLU A 288 2.66 -3.15 -10.65
N MET A 289 1.90 -2.06 -10.58
CA MET A 289 2.31 -0.74 -11.05
C MET A 289 2.27 0.28 -9.92
N VAL A 290 3.25 1.18 -9.89
CA VAL A 290 3.37 2.27 -8.93
C VAL A 290 3.66 3.55 -9.68
N VAL A 291 3.00 4.63 -9.29
CA VAL A 291 3.28 5.97 -9.78
C VAL A 291 3.60 6.90 -8.61
N ILE A 292 4.67 7.68 -8.76
CA ILE A 292 5.01 8.79 -7.88
C ILE A 292 4.94 10.06 -8.72
N CYS A 293 4.06 11.00 -8.35
CA CYS A 293 3.77 12.16 -9.16
C CYS A 293 3.51 13.42 -8.32
N LYS A 294 3.25 14.52 -8.99
CA LYS A 294 2.72 15.74 -8.37
C LYS A 294 1.26 15.54 -7.96
N LYS A 295 0.82 16.34 -7.00
CA LYS A 295 -0.58 16.32 -6.52
C LYS A 295 -1.58 16.51 -7.66
N GLU A 296 -1.31 17.46 -8.54
CA GLU A 296 -2.18 17.86 -9.65
C GLU A 296 -2.38 16.76 -10.68
N GLU A 297 -1.42 15.84 -10.81
CA GLU A 297 -1.44 14.73 -11.77
C GLU A 297 -2.07 13.45 -11.19
N SER A 298 -2.29 13.42 -9.88
CA SER A 298 -2.67 12.20 -9.14
C SER A 298 -3.94 11.55 -9.66
N MET A 299 -5.01 12.33 -9.93
CA MET A 299 -6.27 11.77 -10.41
C MET A 299 -6.21 11.33 -11.87
N ASP A 300 -5.42 11.97 -12.70
CA ASP A 300 -5.19 11.54 -14.09
C ASP A 300 -4.46 10.20 -14.11
N TRP A 301 -3.45 10.03 -13.25
CA TRP A 301 -2.76 8.75 -13.10
C TRP A 301 -3.65 7.67 -12.51
N TYR A 302 -4.49 7.99 -11.52
CA TYR A 302 -5.47 7.06 -10.99
C TYR A 302 -6.36 6.49 -12.09
N ASN A 303 -6.92 7.36 -12.93
CA ASN A 303 -7.77 6.96 -14.04
C ASN A 303 -7.03 6.13 -15.10
N LYS A 304 -5.81 6.49 -15.43
CA LYS A 304 -4.97 5.70 -16.36
C LYS A 304 -4.64 4.32 -15.81
N MET A 305 -4.27 4.24 -14.55
CA MET A 305 -3.79 2.99 -13.95
C MET A 305 -4.88 1.92 -13.91
N TRP A 306 -6.10 2.23 -13.43
CA TRP A 306 -7.16 1.24 -13.43
C TRP A 306 -7.57 0.83 -14.84
N SER A 307 -7.55 1.76 -15.80
CA SER A 307 -7.86 1.45 -17.20
C SER A 307 -6.87 0.47 -17.83
N TYR A 308 -5.59 0.50 -17.43
CA TYR A 308 -4.60 -0.48 -17.90
C TYR A 308 -4.92 -1.90 -17.43
N THR A 309 -5.41 -2.08 -16.21
CA THR A 309 -5.84 -3.40 -15.75
C THR A 309 -7.09 -3.90 -16.50
N VAL A 310 -8.03 -3.01 -16.79
CA VAL A 310 -9.18 -3.32 -17.67
C VAL A 310 -8.69 -3.77 -19.04
N GLU A 311 -7.80 -3.01 -19.68
CA GLU A 311 -7.24 -3.34 -20.98
C GLU A 311 -6.49 -4.68 -20.96
N PHE A 312 -5.70 -4.93 -19.91
CA PHE A 312 -4.99 -6.19 -19.74
C PHE A 312 -5.94 -7.39 -19.72
N PHE A 313 -6.97 -7.39 -18.87
CA PHE A 313 -7.90 -8.51 -18.80
C PHE A 313 -8.76 -8.63 -20.08
N ARG A 314 -9.11 -7.51 -20.71
CA ARG A 314 -9.81 -7.53 -22.01
C ARG A 314 -8.96 -8.16 -23.12
N SER A 315 -7.64 -7.97 -23.10
CA SER A 315 -6.73 -8.63 -24.04
C SER A 315 -6.62 -10.15 -23.85
N LEU A 316 -7.07 -10.64 -22.69
CA LEU A 316 -7.19 -12.07 -22.37
C LEU A 316 -8.61 -12.64 -22.61
N ASP A 317 -9.47 -11.88 -23.28
CA ASP A 317 -10.88 -12.22 -23.54
C ASP A 317 -11.73 -12.38 -22.25
N VAL A 318 -11.33 -11.75 -21.15
CA VAL A 318 -12.04 -11.78 -19.86
C VAL A 318 -12.89 -10.53 -19.72
N PRO A 319 -14.23 -10.64 -19.59
CA PRO A 319 -15.08 -9.50 -19.24
C PRO A 319 -14.78 -9.02 -17.82
N VAL A 320 -14.73 -7.70 -17.64
CA VAL A 320 -14.46 -7.08 -16.33
C VAL A 320 -15.45 -5.96 -16.05
N ARG A 321 -15.55 -5.57 -14.77
CA ARG A 321 -16.20 -4.34 -14.35
C ARG A 321 -15.28 -3.55 -13.42
N THR A 322 -15.56 -2.26 -13.28
CA THR A 322 -14.93 -1.39 -12.29
C THR A 322 -15.90 -1.06 -11.17
N LEU A 323 -15.41 -1.11 -9.95
CA LEU A 323 -16.20 -0.94 -8.74
C LEU A 323 -15.53 0.14 -7.86
N GLU A 324 -16.17 1.28 -7.68
CA GLU A 324 -15.67 2.34 -6.81
C GLU A 324 -15.88 1.93 -5.35
N CYS A 325 -14.79 1.85 -4.59
CA CYS A 325 -14.85 1.50 -3.18
C CYS A 325 -15.47 2.61 -2.35
N CYS A 326 -16.39 2.25 -1.46
CA CYS A 326 -17.03 3.19 -0.54
C CYS A 326 -16.11 3.53 0.65
N SER A 327 -16.49 4.54 1.40
CA SER A 327 -15.69 5.12 2.48
C SER A 327 -15.31 4.14 3.60
N GLY A 328 -16.19 3.20 3.94
CA GLY A 328 -15.95 2.19 4.99
C GLY A 328 -15.04 1.04 4.53
N ASP A 329 -15.03 0.75 3.21
CA ASP A 329 -14.16 -0.27 2.62
C ASP A 329 -12.73 0.24 2.34
N LEU A 330 -12.50 1.55 2.34
CA LEU A 330 -11.18 2.13 2.11
C LEU A 330 -10.24 1.90 3.31
N ALA A 331 -9.08 1.30 3.07
CA ALA A 331 -7.98 1.27 4.04
C ALA A 331 -7.56 2.69 4.49
N ASP A 332 -6.93 2.80 5.66
CA ASP A 332 -6.68 4.09 6.32
C ASP A 332 -5.84 5.08 5.50
N LEU A 333 -4.91 4.58 4.69
CA LEU A 333 -4.04 5.44 3.88
C LEU A 333 -4.66 5.88 2.56
N LYS A 334 -5.69 5.18 2.09
CA LYS A 334 -6.29 5.43 0.77
C LYS A 334 -7.13 6.70 0.77
N VAL A 335 -6.95 7.50 -0.27
CA VAL A 335 -7.78 8.67 -0.59
C VAL A 335 -8.98 8.23 -1.43
N LYS A 336 -8.74 7.33 -2.39
CA LYS A 336 -9.73 6.77 -3.29
C LYS A 336 -9.24 5.42 -3.81
N SER A 337 -10.16 4.48 -4.07
CA SER A 337 -9.85 3.16 -4.62
C SER A 337 -10.92 2.71 -5.59
N CYS A 338 -10.49 2.02 -6.65
CA CYS A 338 -11.36 1.36 -7.62
C CYS A 338 -10.89 -0.08 -7.78
N ASP A 339 -11.78 -1.02 -7.52
CA ASP A 339 -11.51 -2.43 -7.76
C ASP A 339 -11.87 -2.80 -9.19
N ILE A 340 -11.07 -3.67 -9.77
CA ILE A 340 -11.33 -4.30 -11.06
C ILE A 340 -11.73 -5.73 -10.78
N GLU A 341 -12.91 -6.11 -11.21
CA GLU A 341 -13.46 -7.44 -11.02
C GLU A 341 -13.65 -8.15 -12.35
N ALA A 342 -13.23 -9.43 -12.41
CA ALA A 342 -13.41 -10.30 -13.57
C ALA A 342 -14.71 -11.09 -13.47
N TRP A 343 -15.34 -11.32 -14.62
CA TRP A 343 -16.52 -12.18 -14.73
C TRP A 343 -16.16 -13.65 -14.50
N SER A 344 -16.91 -14.32 -13.63
CA SER A 344 -16.90 -15.76 -13.48
C SER A 344 -18.15 -16.35 -14.15
N PRO A 345 -18.05 -16.98 -15.33
CA PRO A 345 -19.20 -17.62 -15.97
C PRO A 345 -19.74 -18.81 -15.16
N ARG A 346 -18.87 -19.46 -14.36
CA ARG A 346 -19.25 -20.53 -13.43
C ARG A 346 -20.14 -20.03 -12.29
N GLN A 347 -19.72 -18.91 -11.63
CA GLN A 347 -20.45 -18.35 -10.49
C GLN A 347 -21.57 -17.39 -10.91
N LYS A 348 -21.58 -16.97 -12.19
CA LYS A 348 -22.47 -15.92 -12.74
C LYS A 348 -22.37 -14.62 -11.96
N LYS A 349 -21.16 -14.28 -11.49
CA LYS A 349 -20.85 -13.06 -10.74
C LYS A 349 -19.45 -12.58 -11.07
N TYR A 350 -19.17 -11.34 -10.72
CA TYR A 350 -17.83 -10.76 -10.77
C TYR A 350 -17.07 -11.04 -9.46
N PHE A 351 -15.75 -11.09 -9.54
CA PHE A 351 -14.85 -11.21 -8.39
C PHE A 351 -13.58 -10.37 -8.61
N GLU A 352 -13.03 -9.85 -7.55
CA GLU A 352 -11.88 -8.95 -7.57
C GLU A 352 -10.63 -9.64 -8.12
N VAL A 353 -9.98 -8.99 -9.10
CA VAL A 353 -8.68 -9.39 -9.70
C VAL A 353 -7.63 -8.30 -9.62
N GLY A 354 -7.99 -7.09 -9.23
CA GLY A 354 -7.08 -5.97 -9.05
C GLY A 354 -7.73 -4.82 -8.29
N SER A 355 -6.92 -3.98 -7.67
CA SER A 355 -7.37 -2.80 -6.95
C SER A 355 -6.40 -1.65 -7.21
N CYS A 356 -6.94 -0.55 -7.71
CA CYS A 356 -6.22 0.69 -7.98
C CYS A 356 -6.47 1.68 -6.85
N SER A 357 -5.41 2.30 -6.32
CA SER A 357 -5.55 3.23 -5.20
C SER A 357 -4.66 4.46 -5.37
N THR A 358 -5.20 5.62 -5.00
CA THR A 358 -4.39 6.79 -4.70
C THR A 358 -4.30 6.99 -3.19
N LEU A 359 -3.07 7.20 -2.69
CA LEU A 359 -2.81 7.43 -1.27
C LEU A 359 -2.56 8.92 -0.98
N GLY A 360 -2.65 9.78 -2.00
CA GLY A 360 -2.25 11.16 -1.86
C GLY A 360 -0.80 11.26 -1.36
N ASP A 361 -0.54 12.12 -0.39
CA ASP A 361 0.78 12.30 0.22
C ASP A 361 1.03 11.39 1.44
N ALA A 362 0.12 10.47 1.78
CA ALA A 362 0.19 9.74 3.05
C ALA A 362 1.47 8.90 3.21
N GLN A 363 1.84 8.12 2.20
CA GLN A 363 3.06 7.32 2.20
C GLN A 363 4.30 8.22 2.09
N ALA A 364 4.25 9.23 1.22
CA ALA A 364 5.33 10.18 1.04
C ALA A 364 5.65 10.95 2.33
N ARG A 365 4.64 11.33 3.10
CA ARG A 365 4.79 11.98 4.41
C ARG A 365 5.41 11.05 5.45
N ARG A 366 5.02 9.79 5.46
CA ARG A 366 5.57 8.77 6.39
C ARG A 366 7.03 8.44 6.09
N LEU A 367 7.37 8.34 4.81
CA LEU A 367 8.69 7.93 4.32
C LEU A 367 9.61 9.09 3.95
N GLY A 368 9.14 10.34 4.00
CA GLY A 368 9.94 11.51 3.64
C GLY A 368 10.21 11.64 2.14
N ILE A 369 9.29 11.19 1.28
CA ILE A 369 9.43 11.25 -0.18
C ILE A 369 8.98 12.63 -0.66
N LYS A 370 9.92 13.42 -1.16
CA LYS A 370 9.67 14.81 -1.56
C LYS A 370 10.13 15.05 -2.98
N SER A 371 9.63 16.14 -3.56
CA SER A 371 10.22 16.75 -4.74
C SER A 371 10.54 18.21 -4.46
N LYS A 372 11.25 18.84 -5.37
CA LYS A 372 11.66 20.24 -5.23
C LYS A 372 11.45 20.97 -6.56
N ASP A 373 10.72 22.07 -6.50
CA ASP A 373 10.53 23.06 -7.56
C ASP A 373 11.22 24.41 -7.19
N GLU A 374 10.89 25.45 -7.95
CA GLU A 374 11.39 26.83 -7.70
C GLU A 374 10.84 27.45 -6.41
N ASN A 375 9.69 26.97 -5.92
CA ASN A 375 9.01 27.46 -4.71
C ASN A 375 9.45 26.71 -3.44
N GLY A 376 10.21 25.63 -3.58
CA GLY A 376 10.72 24.85 -2.46
C GLY A 376 10.47 23.35 -2.57
N THR A 377 10.46 22.67 -1.42
CA THR A 377 10.18 21.23 -1.36
C THR A 377 8.72 20.95 -1.03
N TYR A 378 8.14 19.97 -1.71
CA TYR A 378 6.78 19.48 -1.49
C TYR A 378 6.75 17.95 -1.41
N LEU A 379 5.69 17.38 -0.82
CA LEU A 379 5.48 15.93 -0.75
C LEU A 379 4.89 15.43 -2.08
N CYS A 380 5.42 14.31 -2.56
CA CYS A 380 4.86 13.63 -3.71
C CYS A 380 3.55 12.92 -3.38
N HIS A 381 2.72 12.67 -4.38
CA HIS A 381 1.61 11.72 -4.30
C HIS A 381 2.06 10.34 -4.75
N THR A 382 1.50 9.29 -4.16
CA THR A 382 1.78 7.90 -4.53
C THR A 382 0.50 7.18 -4.92
N LEU A 383 0.60 6.34 -5.93
CA LEU A 383 -0.48 5.50 -6.43
C LEU A 383 0.04 4.09 -6.69
N ASN A 384 -0.83 3.12 -6.51
CA ASN A 384 -0.56 1.73 -6.86
C ASN A 384 -1.76 1.10 -7.57
N ASN A 385 -1.49 0.08 -8.37
CA ASN A 385 -2.52 -0.77 -8.95
C ASN A 385 -1.94 -2.13 -9.31
N THR A 386 -2.76 -3.15 -9.20
CA THR A 386 -2.45 -4.50 -9.65
C THR A 386 -2.74 -4.64 -11.14
N VAL A 387 -1.73 -5.01 -11.93
CA VAL A 387 -1.92 -5.44 -13.32
C VAL A 387 -2.50 -6.85 -13.36
N LEU A 388 -1.83 -7.76 -12.63
CA LEU A 388 -2.19 -9.17 -12.51
C LEU A 388 -1.77 -9.68 -11.14
N ALA A 389 -2.70 -10.26 -10.40
CA ALA A 389 -2.42 -11.08 -9.22
C ALA A 389 -2.83 -12.52 -9.51
N THR A 390 -1.88 -13.43 -9.38
CA THR A 390 -2.14 -14.87 -9.49
C THR A 390 -2.39 -15.44 -8.09
N PRO A 391 -3.22 -16.47 -7.94
CA PRO A 391 -3.93 -17.20 -8.98
C PRO A 391 -5.30 -16.64 -9.38
N ARG A 392 -5.81 -15.54 -8.80
CA ARG A 392 -7.14 -15.00 -9.16
C ARG A 392 -7.24 -14.71 -10.67
N GLY A 393 -6.23 -14.07 -11.27
CA GLY A 393 -6.19 -13.87 -12.72
C GLY A 393 -6.17 -15.19 -13.50
N LEU A 394 -5.47 -16.21 -12.98
CA LEU A 394 -5.48 -17.54 -13.58
C LEU A 394 -6.90 -18.17 -13.57
N ILE A 395 -7.62 -18.06 -12.45
CA ILE A 395 -9.01 -18.52 -12.33
C ILE A 395 -9.88 -17.83 -13.39
N ALA A 396 -9.76 -16.52 -13.52
CA ALA A 396 -10.51 -15.74 -14.52
C ALA A 396 -10.24 -16.25 -15.95
N VAL A 397 -8.98 -16.47 -16.31
CA VAL A 397 -8.60 -16.99 -17.63
C VAL A 397 -9.12 -18.41 -17.84
N LEU A 398 -8.98 -19.28 -16.86
CA LEU A 398 -9.44 -20.68 -16.96
C LEU A 398 -10.96 -20.76 -17.16
N GLU A 399 -11.75 -20.08 -16.33
CA GLU A 399 -13.21 -20.13 -16.40
C GLU A 399 -13.78 -19.49 -17.68
N ASN A 400 -13.20 -18.38 -18.16
CA ASN A 400 -13.66 -17.71 -19.38
C ASN A 400 -13.18 -18.37 -20.69
N ASN A 401 -12.25 -19.30 -20.61
CA ASN A 401 -11.70 -20.01 -21.77
C ASN A 401 -11.92 -21.53 -21.70
N TYR A 402 -12.77 -22.03 -20.80
CA TYR A 402 -13.11 -23.43 -20.65
C TYR A 402 -14.06 -23.88 -21.76
N ASN A 403 -13.77 -25.02 -22.39
CA ASN A 403 -14.59 -25.67 -23.42
C ASN A 403 -15.32 -26.88 -22.84
N GLU A 404 -16.42 -27.28 -23.48
CA GLU A 404 -17.26 -28.41 -23.06
C GLU A 404 -16.49 -29.75 -22.96
N ASP A 405 -15.47 -29.94 -23.80
CA ASP A 405 -14.60 -31.12 -23.79
C ASP A 405 -13.54 -31.12 -22.66
N GLY A 406 -13.56 -30.13 -21.81
CA GLY A 406 -12.60 -29.94 -20.70
C GLY A 406 -11.29 -29.28 -21.10
N SER A 407 -11.12 -28.94 -22.36
CA SER A 407 -9.92 -28.17 -22.78
C SER A 407 -10.03 -26.69 -22.43
N ILE A 408 -8.89 -26.02 -22.37
CA ILE A 408 -8.79 -24.58 -22.14
C ILE A 408 -8.22 -23.91 -23.38
N ARG A 409 -8.93 -22.98 -23.96
CA ARG A 409 -8.41 -22.12 -25.02
C ARG A 409 -7.34 -21.17 -24.44
N VAL A 410 -6.18 -21.09 -25.05
CA VAL A 410 -5.14 -20.13 -24.69
C VAL A 410 -5.45 -18.80 -25.37
N PRO A 411 -5.70 -17.72 -24.62
CA PRO A 411 -5.89 -16.39 -25.20
C PRO A 411 -4.78 -16.03 -26.18
N LYS A 412 -5.12 -15.38 -27.28
CA LYS A 412 -4.16 -15.06 -28.37
C LYS A 412 -2.94 -14.31 -27.86
N ALA A 413 -3.14 -13.38 -26.92
CA ALA A 413 -2.05 -12.60 -26.29
C ALA A 413 -1.01 -13.48 -25.54
N LEU A 414 -1.42 -14.68 -25.08
CA LEU A 414 -0.54 -15.59 -24.32
C LEU A 414 0.11 -16.67 -25.19
N GLN A 415 -0.33 -16.89 -26.42
CA GLN A 415 0.16 -17.99 -27.26
C GLN A 415 1.65 -17.94 -27.51
N LEU A 416 2.22 -16.73 -27.73
CA LEU A 416 3.66 -16.55 -27.89
C LEU A 416 4.42 -17.07 -26.66
N TYR A 417 3.98 -16.72 -25.47
CA TYR A 417 4.57 -17.14 -24.18
C TYR A 417 4.34 -18.63 -23.87
N MET A 418 3.32 -19.22 -24.48
CA MET A 418 3.00 -20.64 -24.42
C MET A 418 3.69 -21.48 -25.51
N GLY A 419 4.60 -20.87 -26.31
CA GLY A 419 5.32 -21.54 -27.39
C GLY A 419 4.39 -21.94 -28.53
N GLY A 420 3.39 -21.12 -28.83
CA GLY A 420 2.41 -21.33 -29.89
C GLY A 420 1.26 -22.27 -29.55
N LYS A 421 1.14 -22.74 -28.29
CA LYS A 421 -0.01 -23.56 -27.88
C LYS A 421 -1.30 -22.72 -27.91
N GLU A 422 -2.31 -23.24 -28.58
CA GLU A 422 -3.63 -22.63 -28.69
C GLU A 422 -4.65 -23.28 -27.74
N LEU A 423 -4.37 -24.51 -27.29
CA LEU A 423 -5.25 -25.31 -26.46
C LEU A 423 -4.49 -26.09 -25.39
N LEU A 424 -5.02 -26.14 -24.17
CA LEU A 424 -4.58 -27.07 -23.12
C LEU A 424 -5.62 -28.17 -23.01
N THR A 425 -5.19 -29.42 -23.10
CA THR A 425 -6.09 -30.58 -23.08
C THR A 425 -5.87 -31.43 -21.84
N PRO A 426 -6.93 -31.96 -21.20
CA PRO A 426 -6.80 -32.94 -20.14
C PRO A 426 -5.94 -34.11 -20.57
N LYS A 427 -5.04 -34.56 -19.69
CA LYS A 427 -4.28 -35.79 -19.94
C LYS A 427 -5.19 -36.98 -19.63
N LYS A 428 -5.25 -37.90 -20.56
CA LYS A 428 -5.95 -39.19 -20.38
C LYS A 428 -5.28 -40.04 -19.31
#